data_53bde59807901d6c2e35de830e355ff0
#
_entry.id   53bde59807901d6c2e35de830e355ff0
#
_cell.length_a   1.000
_cell.length_b   1.000
_cell.length_c   1.000
_cell.angle_alpha   90.00
_cell.angle_beta   90.00
_cell.angle_gamma   90.00
#
_symmetry.space_group_name_H-M   'P 1'
#
loop_
_entity.id
_entity.type
_entity.pdbx_description
1 polymer ?
#
loop_
_entity_poly.entity_id
_entity_poly.type
_entity_poly.pdbx_seq_one_letter_code
_entity_poly.pdbx_strand_id
1 'polypeptide(L)'
;MRTGLTISILILLFSCNNNSNKSIQLSQQTNIDIGNKFINAFYSFNKDSLQTILNDAKESQPEILYYQKWAECANYKIVSRAQYVEKNDSTIIFPITVEDDLMAALKIDFNVTDSFHILIKNGIIRSVKTSSNDINTYYQAKEWVNKNRPELVEKPCEGIWEGGPTPCECVLGMIKGFTEFTNDKNLTQNLTQTSSRNRKGPTI
;
A
#
# COMPACT_ATOMS: atom_id res chain seq x y z
N MET A 1 78.68 -23.56 -29.98
CA MET A 1 77.37 -23.18 -30.54
C MET A 1 76.25 -23.49 -29.45
N ARG A 2 75.73 -22.47 -28.81
CA ARG A 2 74.68 -22.61 -27.82
C ARG A 2 73.39 -21.96 -28.39
N THR A 3 72.45 -22.77 -28.78
CA THR A 3 71.11 -22.35 -29.24
C THR A 3 70.22 -22.05 -28.04
N GLY A 4 69.94 -20.75 -27.84
CA GLY A 4 68.99 -20.30 -26.83
C GLY A 4 67.58 -20.45 -27.37
N LEU A 5 66.74 -21.21 -26.61
CA LEU A 5 65.33 -21.37 -26.86
C LEU A 5 64.57 -20.29 -26.12
N THR A 6 64.06 -19.30 -26.83
CA THR A 6 63.16 -18.28 -26.25
C THR A 6 61.72 -18.81 -26.18
N ILE A 7 61.25 -19.08 -24.96
CA ILE A 7 59.83 -19.43 -24.69
C ILE A 7 59.02 -18.13 -24.63
N SER A 8 58.19 -17.91 -25.67
CA SER A 8 57.23 -16.82 -25.71
C SER A 8 56.00 -17.21 -24.91
N ILE A 9 55.83 -16.63 -23.70
CA ILE A 9 54.64 -16.84 -22.87
C ILE A 9 53.53 -15.93 -23.40
N LEU A 10 52.54 -16.53 -24.06
CA LEU A 10 51.33 -15.85 -24.52
C LEU A 10 50.38 -15.68 -23.34
N ILE A 11 50.34 -14.50 -22.71
CA ILE A 11 49.40 -14.15 -21.66
C ILE A 11 48.04 -13.87 -22.32
N LEU A 12 47.14 -14.83 -22.31
CA LEU A 12 45.73 -14.64 -22.64
C LEU A 12 45.06 -13.85 -21.51
N LEU A 13 44.90 -12.55 -21.69
CA LEU A 13 44.05 -11.70 -20.84
C LEU A 13 42.59 -12.09 -21.07
N PHE A 14 42.04 -12.90 -20.17
CA PHE A 14 40.62 -13.06 -20.07
C PHE A 14 40.00 -11.73 -19.59
N SER A 15 39.61 -10.90 -20.55
CA SER A 15 38.77 -9.75 -20.31
C SER A 15 37.40 -10.26 -19.87
N CYS A 16 37.16 -10.41 -18.55
CA CYS A 16 35.86 -10.66 -17.99
C CYS A 16 34.91 -9.54 -18.39
N ASN A 17 33.87 -9.93 -19.06
CA ASN A 17 32.85 -9.07 -19.64
C ASN A 17 32.01 -8.37 -18.54
N ASN A 18 32.48 -7.22 -18.04
CA ASN A 18 31.79 -6.40 -17.02
C ASN A 18 30.54 -5.66 -17.56
N ASN A 19 30.21 -5.83 -18.85
CA ASN A 19 29.11 -5.07 -19.48
C ASN A 19 27.73 -5.55 -19.09
N SER A 20 27.54 -6.85 -18.80
CA SER A 20 26.24 -7.39 -18.41
C SER A 20 25.77 -6.88 -17.03
N ASN A 21 26.67 -6.81 -16.06
CA ASN A 21 26.33 -6.32 -14.72
C ASN A 21 25.98 -4.82 -14.73
N LYS A 22 26.64 -4.02 -15.54
CA LYS A 22 26.36 -2.58 -15.65
C LYS A 22 25.00 -2.31 -16.33
N SER A 23 24.63 -3.09 -17.33
CA SER A 23 23.33 -2.95 -18.00
C SER A 23 22.17 -3.38 -17.11
N ILE A 24 22.32 -4.46 -16.33
CA ILE A 24 21.32 -4.92 -15.35
C ILE A 24 21.16 -3.87 -14.25
N GLN A 25 22.23 -3.35 -13.69
CA GLN A 25 22.16 -2.34 -12.63
C GLN A 25 21.53 -1.03 -13.13
N LEU A 26 21.79 -0.61 -14.37
CA LEU A 26 21.17 0.58 -14.96
C LEU A 26 19.68 0.39 -15.22
N SER A 27 19.25 -0.80 -15.68
CA SER A 27 17.83 -1.11 -15.88
C SER A 27 17.06 -1.18 -14.56
N GLN A 28 17.66 -1.72 -13.51
CA GLN A 28 17.12 -1.79 -12.16
C GLN A 28 16.90 -0.41 -11.56
N GLN A 29 17.91 0.48 -11.63
CA GLN A 29 17.78 1.86 -11.18
C GLN A 29 16.65 2.59 -11.91
N THR A 30 16.50 2.36 -13.22
CA THR A 30 15.42 2.94 -14.02
C THR A 30 14.03 2.45 -13.53
N ASN A 31 13.89 1.17 -13.20
CA ASN A 31 12.64 0.61 -12.70
C ASN A 31 12.26 1.17 -11.31
N ILE A 32 13.24 1.37 -10.43
CA ILE A 32 13.05 2.02 -9.12
C ILE A 32 12.56 3.46 -9.31
N ASP A 33 13.16 4.22 -10.23
CA ASP A 33 12.77 5.60 -10.51
C ASP A 33 11.34 5.70 -11.06
N ILE A 34 10.94 4.75 -11.91
CA ILE A 34 9.57 4.65 -12.44
C ILE A 34 8.59 4.34 -11.30
N GLY A 35 8.92 3.38 -10.41
CA GLY A 35 8.11 3.07 -9.25
C GLY A 35 7.96 4.27 -8.31
N ASN A 36 9.04 4.99 -8.04
CA ASN A 36 8.98 6.23 -7.23
C ASN A 36 8.10 7.31 -7.87
N LYS A 37 8.16 7.47 -9.20
CA LYS A 37 7.26 8.40 -9.91
C LYS A 37 5.79 7.99 -9.74
N PHE A 38 5.49 6.69 -9.83
CA PHE A 38 4.14 6.19 -9.57
C PHE A 38 3.70 6.50 -8.13
N ILE A 39 4.50 6.19 -7.10
CA ILE A 39 4.17 6.48 -5.69
C ILE A 39 3.92 7.98 -5.48
N ASN A 40 4.77 8.84 -6.06
CA ASN A 40 4.59 10.28 -5.97
C ASN A 40 3.29 10.75 -6.65
N ALA A 41 2.94 10.19 -7.81
CA ALA A 41 1.70 10.51 -8.51
C ALA A 41 0.48 10.01 -7.73
N PHE A 42 0.54 8.82 -7.11
CA PHE A 42 -0.55 8.28 -6.28
C PHE A 42 -0.85 9.22 -5.10
N TYR A 43 0.15 9.57 -4.30
CA TYR A 43 -0.03 10.41 -3.11
C TYR A 43 -0.07 11.92 -3.41
N SER A 44 0.03 12.33 -4.67
CA SER A 44 -0.28 13.71 -5.07
C SER A 44 -1.79 13.96 -5.15
N PHE A 45 -2.59 12.89 -5.14
CA PHE A 45 -4.04 12.89 -5.35
C PHE A 45 -4.46 13.58 -6.67
N ASN A 46 -3.53 13.71 -7.61
CA ASN A 46 -3.80 14.21 -8.95
C ASN A 46 -4.14 13.02 -9.88
N LYS A 47 -5.43 12.87 -10.17
CA LYS A 47 -5.97 11.79 -11.01
C LYS A 47 -5.28 11.74 -12.38
N ASP A 48 -5.11 12.89 -13.04
CA ASP A 48 -4.58 12.93 -14.42
C ASP A 48 -3.11 12.52 -14.47
N SER A 49 -2.33 12.92 -13.46
CA SER A 49 -0.94 12.50 -13.31
C SER A 49 -0.82 10.99 -13.13
N LEU A 50 -1.66 10.40 -12.26
CA LEU A 50 -1.68 8.96 -12.03
C LEU A 50 -2.18 8.20 -13.26
N GLN A 51 -3.24 8.67 -13.91
CA GLN A 51 -3.77 8.08 -15.13
C GLN A 51 -2.74 8.07 -16.27
N THR A 52 -1.96 9.14 -16.41
CA THR A 52 -0.88 9.24 -17.40
C THR A 52 0.19 8.16 -17.17
N ILE A 53 0.62 7.96 -15.92
CA ILE A 53 1.61 6.94 -15.55
C ILE A 53 1.08 5.52 -15.77
N LEU A 54 -0.23 5.30 -15.58
CA LEU A 54 -0.90 4.01 -15.74
C LEU A 54 -1.45 3.78 -17.16
N ASN A 55 -1.09 4.60 -18.15
CA ASN A 55 -1.65 4.51 -19.51
C ASN A 55 -1.51 3.11 -20.14
N ASP A 56 -0.41 2.41 -19.85
CA ASP A 56 -0.13 1.06 -20.34
C ASP A 56 -0.53 -0.07 -19.39
N ALA A 57 -1.05 0.28 -18.20
CA ALA A 57 -1.54 -0.64 -17.17
C ALA A 57 -3.08 -0.61 -17.07
N LYS A 58 -3.77 -0.68 -18.21
CA LYS A 58 -5.22 -0.43 -18.35
C LYS A 58 -6.08 -1.30 -17.44
N GLU A 59 -5.68 -2.54 -17.18
CA GLU A 59 -6.42 -3.46 -16.31
C GLU A 59 -6.35 -3.06 -14.83
N SER A 60 -5.21 -2.48 -14.40
CA SER A 60 -5.03 -2.02 -13.01
C SER A 60 -5.54 -0.58 -12.79
N GLN A 61 -5.65 0.20 -13.86
CA GLN A 61 -5.93 1.63 -13.77
C GLN A 61 -7.23 1.95 -13.02
N PRO A 62 -8.37 1.29 -13.27
CA PRO A 62 -9.62 1.60 -12.56
C PRO A 62 -9.51 1.38 -11.06
N GLU A 63 -8.93 0.25 -10.63
CA GLU A 63 -8.73 -0.10 -9.22
C GLU A 63 -7.80 0.88 -8.53
N ILE A 64 -6.69 1.26 -9.17
CA ILE A 64 -5.70 2.17 -8.58
C ILE A 64 -6.23 3.61 -8.52
N LEU A 65 -6.99 4.08 -9.50
CA LEU A 65 -7.66 5.39 -9.45
C LEU A 65 -8.75 5.43 -8.35
N TYR A 66 -9.49 4.34 -8.20
CA TYR A 66 -10.41 4.14 -7.09
C TYR A 66 -9.68 4.27 -5.75
N TYR A 67 -8.59 3.52 -5.59
CA TYR A 67 -7.82 3.53 -4.36
C TYR A 67 -7.18 4.89 -4.06
N GLN A 68 -6.67 5.58 -5.08
CA GLN A 68 -6.20 6.96 -4.92
C GLN A 68 -7.29 7.87 -4.35
N LYS A 69 -8.52 7.78 -4.87
CA LYS A 69 -9.63 8.60 -4.40
C LYS A 69 -10.07 8.22 -2.98
N TRP A 70 -10.06 6.91 -2.65
CA TRP A 70 -10.25 6.42 -1.28
C TRP A 70 -9.22 7.05 -0.33
N ALA A 71 -7.95 6.97 -0.66
CA ALA A 71 -6.85 7.50 0.15
C ALA A 71 -6.95 9.03 0.33
N GLU A 72 -7.33 9.76 -0.74
CA GLU A 72 -7.59 11.21 -0.66
C GLU A 72 -8.72 11.52 0.33
N CYS A 73 -9.86 10.82 0.22
CA CYS A 73 -11.03 11.06 1.07
C CYS A 73 -10.82 10.61 2.52
N ALA A 74 -9.96 9.61 2.76
CA ALA A 74 -9.54 9.16 4.08
C ALA A 74 -8.37 9.98 4.65
N ASN A 75 -7.95 11.06 3.98
CA ASN A 75 -6.90 11.97 4.42
C ASN A 75 -5.54 11.26 4.67
N TYR A 76 -5.16 10.32 3.79
CA TYR A 76 -3.91 9.59 3.90
C TYR A 76 -2.70 10.53 3.91
N LYS A 77 -1.82 10.35 4.90
CA LYS A 77 -0.56 11.06 5.01
C LYS A 77 0.58 10.07 5.17
N ILE A 78 1.61 10.21 4.34
CA ILE A 78 2.78 9.35 4.42
C ILE A 78 3.52 9.60 5.73
N VAL A 79 3.64 8.56 6.56
CA VAL A 79 4.48 8.53 7.78
C VAL A 79 5.88 8.10 7.41
N SER A 80 6.02 7.05 6.60
CA SER A 80 7.33 6.57 6.15
C SER A 80 7.24 5.82 4.81
N ARG A 81 8.37 5.79 4.12
CA ARG A 81 8.61 4.94 2.95
C ARG A 81 9.69 3.95 3.33
N ALA A 82 9.33 2.67 3.41
CA ALA A 82 10.31 1.63 3.65
C ALA A 82 11.16 1.39 2.39
N GLN A 83 12.26 0.69 2.55
CA GLN A 83 13.06 0.28 1.41
C GLN A 83 12.21 -0.61 0.49
N TYR A 84 12.28 -0.34 -0.82
CA TYR A 84 11.63 -1.20 -1.81
C TYR A 84 12.18 -2.63 -1.77
N VAL A 85 11.35 -3.60 -2.16
CA VAL A 85 11.74 -5.00 -2.25
C VAL A 85 11.62 -5.46 -3.71
N GLU A 86 12.71 -5.95 -4.27
CA GLU A 86 12.70 -6.58 -5.59
C GLU A 86 12.20 -8.02 -5.45
N LYS A 87 11.01 -8.28 -5.99
CA LYS A 87 10.44 -9.64 -6.00
C LYS A 87 11.07 -10.49 -7.11
N ASN A 88 11.39 -9.85 -8.25
CA ASN A 88 12.08 -10.41 -9.41
C ASN A 88 12.53 -9.26 -10.32
N ASP A 89 13.17 -9.57 -11.45
CA ASP A 89 13.75 -8.60 -12.38
C ASP A 89 12.75 -7.55 -12.94
N SER A 90 11.46 -7.77 -12.78
CA SER A 90 10.40 -6.93 -13.35
C SER A 90 9.39 -6.43 -12.34
N THR A 91 9.36 -6.97 -11.11
CA THR A 91 8.37 -6.60 -10.08
C THR A 91 9.06 -6.02 -8.86
N ILE A 92 8.72 -4.79 -8.55
CA ILE A 92 9.22 -4.07 -7.37
C ILE A 92 8.04 -3.79 -6.45
N ILE A 93 8.26 -3.97 -5.15
CA ILE A 93 7.28 -3.70 -4.10
C ILE A 93 7.72 -2.44 -3.35
N PHE A 94 6.82 -1.48 -3.22
CA PHE A 94 7.01 -0.24 -2.47
C PHE A 94 6.09 -0.24 -1.26
N PRO A 95 6.62 -0.53 -0.04
CA PRO A 95 5.83 -0.41 1.19
C PRO A 95 5.79 1.06 1.63
N ILE A 96 4.59 1.58 1.84
CA ILE A 96 4.35 2.96 2.26
C ILE A 96 3.48 2.93 3.51
N THR A 97 4.01 3.41 4.62
CA THR A 97 3.23 3.53 5.87
C THR A 97 2.52 4.87 5.90
N VAL A 98 1.25 4.83 6.20
CA VAL A 98 0.36 6.01 6.22
C VAL A 98 -0.42 6.09 7.52
N GLU A 99 -0.72 7.30 7.96
CA GLU A 99 -1.80 7.60 8.88
C GLU A 99 -3.05 7.97 8.08
N ASP A 100 -4.23 7.65 8.60
CA ASP A 100 -5.51 7.94 7.96
C ASP A 100 -6.65 8.11 8.97
N ASP A 101 -7.74 8.73 8.53
CA ASP A 101 -8.88 9.04 9.38
C ASP A 101 -9.70 7.80 9.77
N LEU A 102 -9.62 6.68 9.04
CA LEU A 102 -10.29 5.43 9.40
C LEU A 102 -9.64 4.80 10.63
N MET A 103 -8.30 4.70 10.64
CA MET A 103 -7.56 4.20 11.81
C MET A 103 -7.67 5.16 13.00
N ALA A 104 -7.63 6.47 12.75
CA ALA A 104 -7.86 7.48 13.79
C ALA A 104 -9.24 7.34 14.44
N ALA A 105 -10.30 7.05 13.67
CA ALA A 105 -11.66 6.82 14.19
C ALA A 105 -11.75 5.58 15.09
N LEU A 106 -10.90 4.57 14.88
CA LEU A 106 -10.80 3.39 15.74
C LEU A 106 -10.06 3.65 17.05
N LYS A 107 -9.39 4.81 17.19
CA LYS A 107 -8.59 5.18 18.38
C LYS A 107 -7.53 4.15 18.74
N ILE A 108 -6.86 3.61 17.74
CA ILE A 108 -5.76 2.66 17.88
C ILE A 108 -4.45 3.29 17.43
N ASP A 109 -3.37 2.97 18.14
CA ASP A 109 -2.01 3.40 17.78
C ASP A 109 -1.46 2.42 16.74
N PHE A 110 -1.89 2.60 15.49
CA PHE A 110 -1.51 1.77 14.37
C PHE A 110 -1.57 2.56 13.06
N ASN A 111 -0.48 2.51 12.30
CA ASN A 111 -0.40 3.06 10.96
C ASN A 111 -0.41 1.92 9.94
N VAL A 112 -1.27 2.04 8.94
CA VAL A 112 -1.37 1.05 7.86
C VAL A 112 -0.14 1.12 6.97
N THR A 113 0.35 -0.03 6.52
CA THR A 113 1.37 -0.11 5.48
C THR A 113 0.76 -0.71 4.22
N ASP A 114 0.61 0.14 3.21
CA ASP A 114 0.24 -0.27 1.86
C ASP A 114 1.47 -0.71 1.09
N SER A 115 1.36 -1.84 0.42
CA SER A 115 2.42 -2.36 -0.45
C SER A 115 1.95 -2.32 -1.90
N PHE A 116 2.62 -1.50 -2.72
CA PHE A 116 2.36 -1.43 -4.16
C PHE A 116 3.29 -2.38 -4.90
N HIS A 117 2.72 -3.41 -5.51
CA HIS A 117 3.42 -4.39 -6.33
C HIS A 117 3.38 -3.95 -7.79
N ILE A 118 4.47 -3.37 -8.26
CA ILE A 118 4.54 -2.72 -9.58
C ILE A 118 5.30 -3.62 -10.56
N LEU A 119 4.63 -4.10 -11.60
CA LEU A 119 5.24 -4.82 -12.71
C LEU A 119 5.70 -3.82 -13.77
N ILE A 120 7.02 -3.74 -13.99
CA ILE A 120 7.63 -2.87 -14.96
C ILE A 120 8.37 -3.71 -16.01
N LYS A 121 8.04 -3.51 -17.30
CA LYS A 121 8.71 -4.16 -18.42
C LYS A 121 9.07 -3.12 -19.47
N ASN A 122 10.33 -3.13 -19.91
CA ASN A 122 10.87 -2.19 -20.90
C ASN A 122 10.65 -0.72 -20.48
N GLY A 123 10.83 -0.41 -19.18
CA GLY A 123 10.66 0.95 -18.67
C GLY A 123 9.20 1.44 -18.60
N ILE A 124 8.22 0.55 -18.67
CA ILE A 124 6.79 0.87 -18.68
C ILE A 124 6.07 0.06 -17.62
N ILE A 125 5.20 0.70 -16.82
CA ILE A 125 4.33 0.01 -15.86
C ILE A 125 3.29 -0.78 -16.64
N ARG A 126 3.20 -2.09 -16.38
CA ARG A 126 2.25 -3.01 -17.02
C ARG A 126 1.10 -3.41 -16.11
N SER A 127 1.35 -3.48 -14.82
CA SER A 127 0.30 -3.67 -13.82
C SER A 127 0.74 -3.14 -12.46
N VAL A 128 -0.23 -2.80 -11.64
CA VAL A 128 -0.06 -2.47 -10.23
C VAL A 128 -1.08 -3.26 -9.43
N LYS A 129 -0.65 -3.90 -8.35
CA LYS A 129 -1.51 -4.53 -7.35
C LYS A 129 -1.20 -3.93 -6.01
N THR A 130 -2.17 -3.89 -5.14
CA THR A 130 -2.02 -3.41 -3.76
C THR A 130 -2.24 -4.54 -2.76
N SER A 131 -1.61 -4.42 -1.60
CA SER A 131 -1.94 -5.18 -0.41
C SER A 131 -1.69 -4.29 0.81
N SER A 132 -2.45 -4.54 1.88
CA SER A 132 -2.40 -3.77 3.11
C SER A 132 -2.21 -4.70 4.30
N ASN A 133 -1.64 -4.19 5.39
CA ASN A 133 -1.51 -4.91 6.65
C ASN A 133 -2.62 -4.52 7.65
N ASP A 134 -3.83 -4.26 7.16
CA ASP A 134 -4.99 -3.93 7.98
C ASP A 134 -5.15 -4.92 9.14
N ILE A 135 -5.44 -4.39 10.31
CA ILE A 135 -5.65 -5.18 11.52
C ILE A 135 -7.09 -5.70 11.63
N ASN A 136 -7.27 -6.75 12.40
CA ASN A 136 -8.58 -7.38 12.57
C ASN A 136 -9.68 -6.41 13.07
N THR A 137 -9.31 -5.40 13.88
CA THR A 137 -10.27 -4.38 14.37
C THR A 137 -10.90 -3.57 13.23
N TYR A 138 -10.14 -3.30 12.15
CA TYR A 138 -10.66 -2.66 10.95
C TYR A 138 -11.82 -3.46 10.33
N TYR A 139 -11.62 -4.76 10.13
CA TYR A 139 -12.64 -5.64 9.56
C TYR A 139 -13.85 -5.79 10.46
N GLN A 140 -13.64 -5.89 11.79
CA GLN A 140 -14.73 -5.92 12.77
C GLN A 140 -15.56 -4.63 12.73
N ALA A 141 -14.92 -3.47 12.64
CA ALA A 141 -15.61 -2.19 12.52
C ALA A 141 -16.41 -2.11 11.21
N LYS A 142 -15.82 -2.53 10.09
CA LYS A 142 -16.49 -2.57 8.79
C LYS A 142 -17.75 -3.45 8.82
N GLU A 143 -17.65 -4.65 9.40
CA GLU A 143 -18.78 -5.55 9.56
C GLU A 143 -19.87 -4.94 10.47
N TRP A 144 -19.45 -4.33 11.60
CA TRP A 144 -20.37 -3.66 12.50
C TRP A 144 -21.12 -2.51 11.83
N VAL A 145 -20.44 -1.68 11.05
CA VAL A 145 -21.06 -0.56 10.29
C VAL A 145 -22.08 -1.09 9.31
N ASN A 146 -21.73 -2.09 8.50
CA ASN A 146 -22.64 -2.69 7.53
C ASN A 146 -23.91 -3.24 8.20
N LYS A 147 -23.79 -3.79 9.41
CA LYS A 147 -24.90 -4.39 10.15
C LYS A 147 -25.74 -3.36 10.90
N ASN A 148 -25.14 -2.38 11.55
CA ASN A 148 -25.80 -1.51 12.50
C ASN A 148 -26.06 -0.09 11.96
N ARG A 149 -25.35 0.30 10.91
CA ARG A 149 -25.44 1.64 10.30
C ARG A 149 -25.37 1.57 8.76
N PRO A 150 -26.18 0.68 8.13
CA PRO A 150 -26.16 0.50 6.68
C PRO A 150 -26.41 1.80 5.91
N GLU A 151 -27.20 2.72 6.46
CA GLU A 151 -27.49 4.02 5.86
C GLU A 151 -26.24 4.89 5.63
N LEU A 152 -25.14 4.62 6.34
CA LEU A 152 -23.88 5.35 6.16
C LEU A 152 -23.07 4.85 4.96
N VAL A 153 -23.27 3.61 4.52
CA VAL A 153 -22.39 2.94 3.57
C VAL A 153 -23.12 2.26 2.41
N GLU A 154 -24.34 1.75 2.59
CA GLU A 154 -25.03 0.97 1.58
C GLU A 154 -25.17 1.76 0.27
N LYS A 155 -25.85 2.90 0.31
CA LYS A 155 -26.03 3.74 -0.87
C LYS A 155 -24.78 4.54 -1.27
N PRO A 156 -24.04 5.19 -0.34
CA PRO A 156 -22.82 5.91 -0.70
C PRO A 156 -21.72 5.05 -1.30
N CYS A 157 -21.66 3.76 -0.93
CA CYS A 157 -20.63 2.84 -1.42
C CYS A 157 -21.14 1.93 -2.56
N GLU A 158 -22.35 2.14 -3.07
CA GLU A 158 -22.89 1.37 -4.19
C GLU A 158 -22.03 1.54 -5.44
N GLY A 159 -21.71 0.43 -6.13
CA GLY A 159 -20.95 0.44 -7.39
C GLY A 159 -19.48 0.87 -7.30
N ILE A 160 -18.91 0.95 -6.11
CA ILE A 160 -17.54 1.47 -5.90
C ILE A 160 -16.46 0.70 -6.65
N TRP A 161 -16.64 -0.58 -6.98
CA TRP A 161 -15.67 -1.40 -7.71
C TRP A 161 -15.97 -1.52 -9.22
N GLU A 162 -16.96 -0.80 -9.71
CA GLU A 162 -17.41 -0.88 -11.12
C GLU A 162 -16.67 0.07 -12.06
N GLY A 163 -15.49 0.59 -11.66
CA GLY A 163 -14.60 1.35 -12.53
C GLY A 163 -14.71 2.88 -12.43
N GLY A 164 -15.45 3.39 -11.45
CA GLY A 164 -15.50 4.82 -11.13
C GLY A 164 -14.62 5.20 -9.93
N PRO A 165 -14.34 6.50 -9.73
CA PRO A 165 -13.69 6.96 -8.50
C PRO A 165 -14.65 6.75 -7.33
N THR A 166 -14.09 6.33 -6.17
CA THR A 166 -14.84 6.22 -4.91
C THR A 166 -15.49 7.55 -4.56
N PRO A 167 -16.80 7.60 -4.28
CA PRO A 167 -17.41 8.78 -3.69
C PRO A 167 -16.82 9.05 -2.31
N CYS A 168 -16.45 10.29 -2.00
CA CYS A 168 -15.98 10.63 -0.66
C CYS A 168 -17.04 10.34 0.42
N GLU A 169 -18.32 10.43 0.09
CA GLU A 169 -19.43 10.09 0.98
C GLU A 169 -19.32 8.66 1.51
N CYS A 170 -18.85 7.72 0.69
CA CYS A 170 -18.60 6.32 1.13
C CYS A 170 -17.53 6.29 2.23
N VAL A 171 -16.39 6.94 2.01
CA VAL A 171 -15.27 6.96 2.97
C VAL A 171 -15.67 7.69 4.25
N LEU A 172 -16.33 8.85 4.13
CA LEU A 172 -16.82 9.63 5.28
C LEU A 172 -17.87 8.87 6.08
N GLY A 173 -18.75 8.11 5.40
CA GLY A 173 -19.70 7.20 6.03
C GLY A 173 -19.00 6.11 6.84
N MET A 174 -17.94 5.51 6.31
CA MET A 174 -17.10 4.52 7.02
C MET A 174 -16.42 5.15 8.24
N ILE A 175 -15.80 6.33 8.11
CA ILE A 175 -15.13 7.03 9.23
C ILE A 175 -16.13 7.31 10.36
N LYS A 176 -17.32 7.81 10.02
CA LYS A 176 -18.39 8.03 10.99
C LYS A 176 -18.82 6.72 11.67
N GLY A 177 -19.03 5.67 10.89
CA GLY A 177 -19.39 4.35 11.41
C GLY A 177 -18.33 3.76 12.34
N PHE A 178 -17.05 3.90 12.01
CA PHE A 178 -15.92 3.46 12.85
C PHE A 178 -15.86 4.23 14.19
N THR A 179 -16.14 5.53 14.16
CA THR A 179 -16.26 6.33 15.38
C THR A 179 -17.38 5.83 16.30
N GLU A 180 -18.55 5.49 15.72
CA GLU A 180 -19.67 4.95 16.46
C GLU A 180 -19.40 3.55 17.01
N PHE A 181 -18.79 2.66 16.22
CA PHE A 181 -18.31 1.35 16.68
C PHE A 181 -17.37 1.45 17.88
N THR A 182 -16.43 2.37 17.85
CA THR A 182 -15.47 2.59 18.95
C THR A 182 -16.17 3.06 20.21
N ASN A 183 -17.15 3.94 20.08
CA ASN A 183 -17.92 4.44 21.22
C ASN A 183 -18.81 3.34 21.82
N ASP A 184 -19.46 2.51 21.00
CA ASP A 184 -20.27 1.38 21.43
C ASP A 184 -19.45 0.33 22.19
N LYS A 185 -18.26 -0.03 21.71
CA LYS A 185 -17.33 -0.92 22.42
C LYS A 185 -16.93 -0.37 23.77
N ASN A 186 -16.61 0.92 23.88
CA ASN A 186 -16.22 1.55 25.14
C ASN A 186 -17.36 1.53 26.15
N LEU A 187 -18.60 1.79 25.74
CA LEU A 187 -19.79 1.68 26.59
C LEU A 187 -19.97 0.26 27.13
N THR A 188 -19.87 -0.75 26.26
CA THR A 188 -20.01 -2.16 26.62
C THR A 188 -18.94 -2.62 27.61
N GLN A 189 -17.67 -2.22 27.43
CA GLN A 189 -16.58 -2.53 28.35
C GLN A 189 -16.77 -1.87 29.70
N ASN A 190 -17.18 -0.62 29.76
CA ASN A 190 -17.45 0.10 31.01
C ASN A 190 -18.59 -0.53 31.81
N LEU A 191 -19.68 -0.94 31.17
CA LEU A 191 -20.81 -1.63 31.82
C LEU A 191 -20.40 -2.99 32.40
N THR A 192 -19.56 -3.74 31.69
CA THR A 192 -19.04 -5.04 32.13
C THR A 192 -18.13 -4.88 33.38
N GLN A 193 -17.25 -3.87 33.37
CA GLN A 193 -16.37 -3.58 34.52
C GLN A 193 -17.16 -3.12 35.75
N THR A 194 -18.17 -2.28 35.56
CA THR A 194 -19.02 -1.81 36.66
C THR A 194 -19.82 -2.96 37.29
N SER A 195 -20.35 -3.87 36.44
CA SER A 195 -21.07 -5.06 36.90
C SER A 195 -20.18 -6.04 37.68
N SER A 196 -18.90 -6.16 37.31
CA SER A 196 -17.96 -7.03 38.01
C SER A 196 -17.48 -6.44 39.35
N ARG A 197 -17.41 -5.12 39.49
CA ARG A 197 -17.10 -4.44 40.75
C ARG A 197 -18.24 -4.58 41.78
N ASN A 198 -19.50 -4.49 41.35
CA ASN A 198 -20.65 -4.60 42.22
C ASN A 198 -20.93 -6.03 42.71
N ARG A 199 -20.27 -7.07 42.13
CA ARG A 199 -20.39 -8.47 42.60
C ARG A 199 -19.42 -8.84 43.72
N LYS A 200 -18.41 -7.99 44.03
CA LYS A 200 -17.59 -8.17 45.21
C LYS A 200 -18.28 -7.48 46.41
N GLY A 201 -19.26 -8.17 46.94
CA GLY A 201 -19.92 -7.77 48.18
C GLY A 201 -18.95 -7.72 49.33
N PRO A 202 -19.27 -7.04 50.47
CA PRO A 202 -18.39 -6.89 51.60
C PRO A 202 -18.02 -8.28 52.14
N THR A 203 -16.73 -8.54 52.21
CA THR A 203 -16.19 -9.67 52.99
C THR A 203 -16.38 -9.32 54.45
N ILE A 204 -17.22 -10.06 55.13
CA ILE A 204 -17.42 -10.03 56.60
C ILE A 204 -16.26 -10.75 57.23
#